data_ff6e309b169606e367d6e656e15ae95a
#
_entry.id   ff6e309b169606e367d6e656e15ae95a
#
_cell.length_a   1.000
_cell.length_b   1.000
_cell.length_c   1.000
_cell.angle_alpha   90.00
_cell.angle_beta   90.00
_cell.angle_gamma   90.00
#
_symmetry.space_group_name_H-M   'P 1'
#
loop_
_entity.id
_entity.type
_entity.pdbx_description
1 polymer ?
#
loop_
_entity_poly.entity_id
_entity_poly.type
_entity_poly.pdbx_seq_one_letter_code
_entity_poly.pdbx_strand_id
1 'polypeptide(L)'
;MIQGTAGLLVASFLCTSTAWAQQTISFRQGENGYSGTQDTWVNQDSPNSSYGNGGTRWVDDDVANSVFSDYRGQSLLRFDGIIAEGAIPPGSTIVSATLEIHVVEDIDTPFWNPYIDVYPVIRAWDEASSWNSLDGGLSQPQDLAPRWASFNGDNEPEDNSLKLIGVTGLVQAWADGQPNWGVAFLPEIIDGNDDGIEIATSEWGTIGQRPKLTVTFIPPVPPPPPVEGDFNGDGVVDGIDLGLILGAWGTNVPEYDLNNDGVVGGYELAYVLGLWT
;
A
#
# COMPACT_ATOMS: atom_id res chain seq x y z
N MET A 1 20.39 67.14 -23.92
CA MET A 1 19.23 66.25 -23.87
C MET A 1 19.75 64.81 -23.92
N ILE A 2 19.78 64.13 -22.79
CA ILE A 2 20.13 62.70 -22.70
C ILE A 2 18.89 61.99 -22.13
N GLN A 3 18.21 61.20 -22.95
CA GLN A 3 17.10 60.38 -22.52
C GLN A 3 17.68 59.06 -21.94
N GLY A 4 17.47 58.86 -20.64
CA GLY A 4 17.75 57.59 -20.00
C GLY A 4 16.53 56.66 -20.13
N THR A 5 16.70 55.55 -20.82
CA THR A 5 15.71 54.44 -20.86
C THR A 5 15.87 53.60 -19.59
N ALA A 6 14.85 53.62 -18.75
CA ALA A 6 14.73 52.68 -17.62
C ALA A 6 14.34 51.30 -18.15
N GLY A 7 15.26 50.35 -18.07
CA GLY A 7 14.96 48.97 -18.37
C GLY A 7 14.25 48.29 -17.18
N LEU A 8 13.05 47.82 -17.43
CA LEU A 8 12.28 47.03 -16.49
C LEU A 8 12.89 45.58 -16.42
N LEU A 9 13.55 45.26 -15.32
CA LEU A 9 14.01 43.90 -15.05
C LEU A 9 12.79 43.10 -14.59
N VAL A 10 12.26 42.27 -15.47
CA VAL A 10 11.28 41.24 -15.07
C VAL A 10 12.07 40.06 -14.51
N ALA A 11 12.08 39.94 -13.20
CA ALA A 11 12.58 38.74 -12.54
C ALA A 11 11.59 37.61 -12.75
N SER A 12 11.86 36.74 -13.72
CA SER A 12 11.12 35.47 -13.85
C SER A 12 11.58 34.52 -12.74
N PHE A 13 10.74 34.34 -11.73
CA PHE A 13 10.89 33.23 -10.78
C PHE A 13 10.66 31.94 -11.54
N LEU A 14 11.74 31.26 -11.85
CA LEU A 14 11.71 29.84 -12.23
C LEU A 14 11.34 29.06 -10.97
N CYS A 15 10.08 28.71 -10.82
CA CYS A 15 9.64 27.70 -9.88
C CYS A 15 10.27 26.37 -10.35
N THR A 16 11.43 26.03 -9.81
CA THR A 16 12.02 24.71 -9.97
C THR A 16 11.22 23.75 -9.11
N SER A 17 10.20 23.11 -9.69
CA SER A 17 9.59 21.95 -9.08
C SER A 17 10.69 20.90 -8.88
N THR A 18 11.16 20.72 -7.65
CA THR A 18 11.99 19.57 -7.29
C THR A 18 11.11 18.34 -7.45
N ALA A 19 11.20 17.70 -8.60
CA ALA A 19 10.62 16.38 -8.77
C ALA A 19 11.27 15.47 -7.72
N TRP A 20 10.47 14.91 -6.81
CA TRP A 20 10.96 13.97 -5.83
C TRP A 20 11.55 12.76 -6.54
N ALA A 21 12.75 12.36 -6.10
CA ALA A 21 13.40 11.21 -6.67
C ALA A 21 12.58 9.94 -6.40
N GLN A 22 12.45 9.12 -7.43
CA GLN A 22 11.88 7.79 -7.33
C GLN A 22 12.63 6.97 -6.27
N GLN A 23 11.90 6.30 -5.39
CA GLN A 23 12.42 5.47 -4.31
C GLN A 23 11.99 4.02 -4.52
N THR A 24 12.79 3.08 -4.02
CA THR A 24 12.44 1.66 -4.02
C THR A 24 12.61 1.10 -2.62
N ILE A 25 11.59 0.40 -2.14
CA ILE A 25 11.58 -0.28 -0.84
C ILE A 25 11.09 -1.70 -1.02
N SER A 26 11.54 -2.61 -0.17
CA SER A 26 11.03 -3.98 -0.14
C SER A 26 10.64 -4.41 1.27
N PHE A 27 9.62 -5.26 1.34
CA PHE A 27 9.04 -5.80 2.55
C PHE A 27 9.10 -7.32 2.49
N ARG A 28 9.83 -7.94 3.40
CA ARG A 28 9.94 -9.38 3.61
C ARG A 28 10.12 -9.65 5.09
N GLN A 29 9.34 -10.57 5.63
CA GLN A 29 9.42 -10.94 7.04
C GLN A 29 10.84 -11.32 7.48
N GLY A 30 11.36 -10.58 8.48
CA GLY A 30 12.71 -10.80 9.02
C GLY A 30 13.84 -10.14 8.23
N GLU A 31 13.55 -9.35 7.20
CA GLU A 31 14.54 -8.61 6.42
C GLU A 31 14.44 -7.10 6.71
N ASN A 32 15.57 -6.42 6.90
CA ASN A 32 15.66 -4.97 7.17
C ASN A 32 14.79 -4.47 8.34
N GLY A 33 14.49 -5.35 9.31
CA GLY A 33 13.65 -5.03 10.46
C GLY A 33 12.14 -5.08 10.19
N TYR A 34 11.71 -5.46 9.00
CA TYR A 34 10.30 -5.64 8.69
C TYR A 34 9.74 -6.94 9.31
N SER A 35 8.57 -6.84 9.95
CA SER A 35 7.89 -7.94 10.65
C SER A 35 6.37 -7.90 10.51
N GLY A 36 5.88 -7.29 9.43
CA GLY A 36 4.44 -7.07 9.19
C GLY A 36 3.82 -7.98 8.14
N THR A 37 4.49 -9.05 7.71
CA THR A 37 3.85 -10.02 6.82
C THR A 37 2.86 -10.87 7.61
N GLN A 38 1.64 -10.98 7.12
CA GLN A 38 0.57 -11.83 7.64
C GLN A 38 0.20 -12.84 6.57
N ASP A 39 0.08 -14.09 6.94
CA ASP A 39 -0.43 -15.13 6.04
C ASP A 39 -1.18 -16.22 6.81
N THR A 40 -2.13 -16.83 6.15
CA THR A 40 -2.87 -17.97 6.68
C THR A 40 -3.38 -18.83 5.54
N TRP A 41 -3.77 -20.03 5.89
CA TRP A 41 -4.46 -20.95 5.01
C TRP A 41 -5.82 -21.31 5.61
N VAL A 42 -6.85 -21.27 4.82
CA VAL A 42 -8.18 -21.69 5.22
C VAL A 42 -8.54 -22.95 4.45
N ASN A 43 -8.96 -23.96 5.19
CA ASN A 43 -9.12 -25.32 4.70
C ASN A 43 -10.52 -25.86 5.03
N GLN A 44 -11.21 -26.37 4.02
CA GLN A 44 -12.55 -26.91 4.14
C GLN A 44 -12.57 -28.19 4.99
N ASP A 45 -11.54 -29.03 4.96
CA ASP A 45 -11.45 -30.26 5.74
C ASP A 45 -11.28 -30.03 7.24
N SER A 46 -10.68 -28.91 7.61
CA SER A 46 -10.48 -28.52 9.00
C SER A 46 -11.03 -27.12 9.25
N PRO A 47 -12.36 -26.94 9.09
CA PRO A 47 -12.98 -25.63 8.88
C PRO A 47 -12.90 -24.67 10.08
N ASN A 48 -12.57 -25.18 11.26
CA ASN A 48 -12.38 -24.37 12.48
C ASN A 48 -10.90 -24.18 12.85
N SER A 49 -9.98 -24.76 12.10
CA SER A 49 -8.55 -24.63 12.37
C SER A 49 -7.98 -23.36 11.71
N SER A 50 -7.07 -22.70 12.41
CA SER A 50 -6.26 -21.60 11.88
C SER A 50 -4.83 -22.09 11.61
N TYR A 51 -4.22 -21.57 10.58
CA TYR A 51 -2.91 -22.04 10.11
C TYR A 51 -1.88 -20.89 9.96
N GLY A 52 -2.07 -19.76 10.64
CA GLY A 52 -1.20 -18.59 10.58
C GLY A 52 0.27 -18.80 11.01
N ASN A 53 0.64 -19.93 11.62
CA ASN A 53 1.99 -20.16 12.17
C ASN A 53 2.79 -21.30 11.50
N GLY A 54 2.45 -21.74 10.29
CA GLY A 54 3.17 -22.79 9.60
C GLY A 54 4.12 -22.25 8.53
N GLY A 55 5.18 -22.98 8.21
CA GLY A 55 6.19 -22.59 7.22
C GLY A 55 5.70 -22.57 5.78
N THR A 56 4.64 -23.29 5.47
CA THR A 56 4.07 -23.41 4.14
C THR A 56 2.55 -23.34 4.15
N ARG A 57 1.95 -23.09 2.99
CA ARG A 57 0.50 -23.02 2.80
C ARG A 57 0.10 -23.65 1.48
N TRP A 58 -0.96 -24.43 1.53
CA TRP A 58 -1.55 -25.06 0.36
C TRP A 58 -2.53 -24.14 -0.34
N VAL A 59 -2.54 -24.22 -1.65
CA VAL A 59 -3.58 -23.72 -2.54
C VAL A 59 -4.01 -24.90 -3.38
N ASP A 60 -5.19 -25.42 -3.11
CA ASP A 60 -5.59 -26.72 -3.61
C ASP A 60 -7.10 -26.78 -3.85
N ASP A 61 -7.54 -27.44 -4.91
CA ASP A 61 -8.95 -27.72 -5.23
C ASP A 61 -9.11 -29.18 -5.62
N ASP A 62 -9.08 -30.07 -4.64
CA ASP A 62 -9.40 -31.46 -4.85
C ASP A 62 -10.85 -31.64 -5.28
N VAL A 63 -11.08 -32.03 -6.51
CA VAL A 63 -12.39 -32.34 -7.03
C VAL A 63 -12.82 -33.77 -6.68
N ALA A 64 -14.12 -33.90 -6.43
CA ALA A 64 -14.91 -35.02 -5.96
C ALA A 64 -14.72 -36.40 -6.63
N ASN A 65 -13.50 -36.84 -6.91
CA ASN A 65 -13.22 -38.21 -7.38
C ASN A 65 -11.82 -38.70 -7.00
N SER A 66 -11.03 -37.93 -6.27
CA SER A 66 -9.76 -38.45 -5.75
C SER A 66 -10.03 -39.34 -4.53
N VAL A 67 -9.18 -40.33 -4.35
CA VAL A 67 -9.27 -41.27 -3.21
C VAL A 67 -8.86 -40.57 -1.90
N PHE A 68 -8.53 -39.28 -1.95
CA PHE A 68 -7.81 -38.55 -0.90
C PHE A 68 -8.57 -37.39 -0.24
N SER A 69 -9.59 -36.86 -0.77
CA SER A 69 -10.54 -35.91 -0.17
C SER A 69 -10.94 -34.74 -1.08
N ASP A 70 -12.21 -34.35 -0.95
CA ASP A 70 -12.81 -33.21 -1.67
C ASP A 70 -12.59 -31.92 -0.88
N TYR A 71 -11.36 -31.45 -0.65
CA TYR A 71 -11.19 -30.24 0.14
C TYR A 71 -10.58 -29.09 -0.66
N ARG A 72 -11.02 -27.90 -0.30
CA ARG A 72 -10.50 -26.65 -0.86
C ARG A 72 -9.59 -25.97 0.13
N GLY A 73 -8.40 -25.61 -0.33
CA GLY A 73 -7.42 -24.82 0.38
C GLY A 73 -7.23 -23.46 -0.29
N GLN A 74 -7.37 -22.38 0.48
CA GLN A 74 -7.17 -21.02 0.00
C GLN A 74 -6.13 -20.32 0.87
N SER A 75 -5.09 -19.78 0.27
CA SER A 75 -4.04 -19.07 0.99
C SER A 75 -4.22 -17.57 0.91
N LEU A 76 -3.98 -16.87 2.02
CA LEU A 76 -4.06 -15.42 2.13
C LEU A 76 -2.68 -14.86 2.50
N LEU A 77 -2.35 -13.69 1.95
CA LEU A 77 -1.09 -12.99 2.19
C LEU A 77 -1.32 -11.47 2.25
N ARG A 78 -0.78 -10.83 3.28
CA ARG A 78 -0.83 -9.37 3.46
C ARG A 78 0.48 -8.84 4.04
N PHE A 79 0.83 -7.62 3.66
CA PHE A 79 1.96 -6.88 4.21
C PHE A 79 1.43 -5.66 4.99
N ASP A 80 1.46 -5.73 6.31
CA ASP A 80 0.98 -4.66 7.19
C ASP A 80 2.00 -3.53 7.33
N GLY A 81 1.51 -2.30 7.53
CA GLY A 81 2.36 -1.14 7.81
C GLY A 81 3.18 -0.64 6.63
N ILE A 82 2.89 -1.09 5.40
CA ILE A 82 3.64 -0.68 4.20
C ILE A 82 3.28 0.74 3.72
N ILE A 83 2.07 1.19 3.99
CA ILE A 83 1.64 2.58 3.71
C ILE A 83 1.71 3.36 5.02
N ALA A 84 2.79 4.07 5.21
CA ALA A 84 3.07 4.86 6.42
C ALA A 84 4.21 5.85 6.16
N GLU A 85 4.32 6.88 7.02
CA GLU A 85 5.51 7.74 7.07
C GLU A 85 6.73 6.88 7.43
N GLY A 86 7.80 7.02 6.66
CA GLY A 86 9.03 6.22 6.82
C GLY A 86 9.04 4.89 6.05
N ALA A 87 7.93 4.53 5.39
CA ALA A 87 7.82 3.44 4.43
C ALA A 87 7.35 4.00 3.08
N ILE A 88 6.13 3.70 2.62
CA ILE A 88 5.51 4.32 1.46
C ILE A 88 4.54 5.39 2.00
N PRO A 89 4.83 6.69 1.85
CA PRO A 89 3.94 7.75 2.33
C PRO A 89 2.55 7.65 1.67
N PRO A 90 1.45 7.88 2.42
CA PRO A 90 0.12 7.98 1.82
C PRO A 90 0.07 9.00 0.68
N GLY A 91 -0.66 8.70 -0.38
CA GLY A 91 -0.74 9.55 -1.57
C GLY A 91 0.49 9.50 -2.49
N SER A 92 1.42 8.56 -2.26
CA SER A 92 2.53 8.31 -3.20
C SER A 92 2.04 7.82 -4.54
N THR A 93 2.73 8.18 -5.61
CA THR A 93 2.51 7.58 -6.93
C THR A 93 3.34 6.30 -7.06
N ILE A 94 2.69 5.17 -7.24
CA ILE A 94 3.34 3.87 -7.38
C ILE A 94 3.76 3.66 -8.82
N VAL A 95 5.07 3.59 -9.05
CA VAL A 95 5.66 3.38 -10.39
C VAL A 95 5.61 1.91 -10.77
N SER A 96 5.97 1.03 -9.83
CA SER A 96 5.86 -0.42 -9.97
C SER A 96 5.78 -1.10 -8.62
N ALA A 97 5.06 -2.22 -8.56
CA ALA A 97 5.07 -3.11 -7.41
C ALA A 97 5.04 -4.56 -7.89
N THR A 98 5.92 -5.37 -7.31
CA THR A 98 6.05 -6.80 -7.62
C THR A 98 5.99 -7.60 -6.33
N LEU A 99 5.08 -8.58 -6.32
CA LEU A 99 4.99 -9.60 -5.28
C LEU A 99 5.80 -10.82 -5.75
N GLU A 100 6.74 -11.25 -4.93
CA GLU A 100 7.54 -12.46 -5.09
C GLU A 100 7.00 -13.53 -4.13
N ILE A 101 6.70 -14.72 -4.64
CA ILE A 101 6.35 -15.90 -3.85
C ILE A 101 7.17 -17.09 -4.35
N HIS A 102 7.44 -18.06 -3.46
CA HIS A 102 8.11 -19.29 -3.83
C HIS A 102 7.14 -20.46 -3.68
N VAL A 103 6.97 -21.22 -4.74
CA VAL A 103 6.33 -22.55 -4.71
C VAL A 103 7.38 -23.54 -4.21
N VAL A 104 7.10 -24.22 -3.12
CA VAL A 104 8.04 -25.16 -2.49
C VAL A 104 7.69 -26.60 -2.79
N GLU A 105 6.44 -26.87 -3.14
CA GLU A 105 5.95 -28.15 -3.60
C GLU A 105 4.78 -27.94 -4.55
N ASP A 106 4.66 -28.76 -5.59
CA ASP A 106 3.47 -28.89 -6.42
C ASP A 106 2.99 -30.35 -6.39
N ILE A 107 1.70 -30.55 -6.57
CA ILE A 107 1.12 -31.90 -6.68
C ILE A 107 1.24 -32.29 -8.14
N ASP A 108 2.32 -33.01 -8.44
CA ASP A 108 2.66 -33.43 -9.79
C ASP A 108 1.81 -34.61 -10.23
N THR A 109 0.68 -34.36 -10.88
CA THR A 109 0.14 -35.34 -11.79
C THR A 109 0.64 -35.01 -13.21
N PRO A 110 1.27 -35.95 -13.95
CA PRO A 110 2.11 -35.67 -15.13
C PRO A 110 1.38 -35.06 -16.33
N PHE A 111 0.20 -34.53 -16.17
CA PHE A 111 -0.65 -34.03 -17.26
C PHE A 111 -1.23 -32.63 -17.04
N TRP A 112 -1.01 -31.97 -15.88
CA TRP A 112 -1.73 -30.75 -15.55
C TRP A 112 -0.80 -29.70 -14.96
N ASN A 113 -0.89 -28.48 -15.49
CA ASN A 113 -0.21 -27.32 -14.95
C ASN A 113 -1.15 -26.65 -13.95
N PRO A 114 -0.83 -26.61 -12.64
CA PRO A 114 -1.68 -25.97 -11.65
C PRO A 114 -1.70 -24.44 -11.89
N TYR A 115 -2.81 -23.93 -12.37
CA TYR A 115 -3.00 -22.49 -12.45
C TYR A 115 -3.59 -21.97 -11.16
N ILE A 116 -2.92 -20.96 -10.62
CA ILE A 116 -3.32 -20.29 -9.39
C ILE A 116 -3.79 -18.88 -9.73
N ASP A 117 -4.99 -18.59 -9.30
CA ASP A 117 -5.60 -17.27 -9.43
C ASP A 117 -5.30 -16.39 -8.22
N VAL A 118 -4.98 -15.13 -8.48
CA VAL A 118 -4.69 -14.11 -7.47
C VAL A 118 -5.83 -13.12 -7.42
N TYR A 119 -6.43 -12.97 -6.24
CA TYR A 119 -7.55 -12.06 -6.00
C TYR A 119 -7.19 -11.03 -4.93
N PRO A 120 -7.52 -9.74 -5.13
CA PRO A 120 -7.48 -8.78 -4.02
C PRO A 120 -8.56 -9.13 -2.99
N VAL A 121 -8.19 -9.19 -1.71
CA VAL A 121 -9.12 -9.40 -0.61
C VAL A 121 -9.79 -8.08 -0.25
N ILE A 122 -11.11 -8.07 -0.06
CA ILE A 122 -11.91 -6.89 0.27
C ILE A 122 -12.61 -6.98 1.63
N ARG A 123 -12.33 -8.03 2.40
CA ARG A 123 -12.81 -8.18 3.79
C ARG A 123 -11.63 -8.31 4.76
N ALA A 124 -11.88 -7.95 6.02
CA ALA A 124 -10.91 -8.12 7.09
C ALA A 124 -10.67 -9.61 7.41
N TRP A 125 -9.42 -9.94 7.65
CA TRP A 125 -8.96 -11.25 8.11
C TRP A 125 -7.67 -11.11 8.93
N ASP A 126 -7.30 -12.15 9.65
CA ASP A 126 -6.04 -12.27 10.39
C ASP A 126 -5.52 -13.72 10.34
N GLU A 127 -4.36 -13.96 10.94
CA GLU A 127 -3.74 -15.30 10.98
C GLU A 127 -4.54 -16.34 11.78
N ALA A 128 -5.50 -15.90 12.61
CA ALA A 128 -6.42 -16.79 13.31
C ALA A 128 -7.66 -17.12 12.46
N SER A 129 -7.80 -16.55 11.29
CA SER A 129 -8.92 -16.83 10.39
C SER A 129 -8.94 -18.31 9.98
N SER A 130 -10.15 -18.85 9.90
CA SER A 130 -10.42 -20.23 9.51
C SER A 130 -11.49 -20.28 8.43
N TRP A 131 -11.71 -21.43 7.81
CA TRP A 131 -12.72 -21.61 6.79
C TRP A 131 -14.11 -21.12 7.26
N ASN A 132 -14.52 -21.54 8.47
CA ASN A 132 -15.80 -21.14 9.01
C ASN A 132 -15.86 -19.67 9.45
N SER A 133 -14.76 -19.07 9.89
CA SER A 133 -14.73 -17.64 10.23
C SER A 133 -14.87 -16.74 9.02
N LEU A 134 -14.58 -17.30 7.82
CA LEU A 134 -14.76 -16.66 6.52
C LEU A 134 -16.02 -17.19 5.80
N ASP A 135 -17.05 -17.59 6.56
CA ASP A 135 -18.36 -17.99 6.06
C ASP A 135 -18.35 -19.16 5.06
N GLY A 136 -17.36 -20.05 5.17
CA GLY A 136 -17.19 -21.19 4.27
C GLY A 136 -16.14 -20.96 3.18
N GLY A 137 -15.08 -20.22 3.53
CA GLY A 137 -14.00 -19.81 2.64
C GLY A 137 -14.30 -18.49 1.92
N LEU A 138 -13.32 -18.03 1.15
CA LEU A 138 -13.42 -16.78 0.39
C LEU A 138 -14.20 -16.99 -0.90
N SER A 139 -15.07 -16.05 -1.22
CA SER A 139 -15.92 -16.08 -2.41
C SER A 139 -16.06 -14.72 -3.09
N GLN A 140 -16.34 -14.74 -4.41
CA GLN A 140 -16.70 -13.53 -5.14
C GLN A 140 -18.24 -13.36 -5.15
N PRO A 141 -18.72 -12.12 -5.11
CA PRO A 141 -18.04 -10.83 -4.92
C PRO A 141 -17.96 -10.40 -3.45
N GLN A 142 -18.25 -11.28 -2.49
CA GLN A 142 -18.41 -10.95 -1.07
C GLN A 142 -17.09 -10.60 -0.40
N ASP A 143 -16.04 -11.39 -0.69
CA ASP A 143 -14.77 -11.35 0.01
C ASP A 143 -13.61 -10.94 -0.91
N LEU A 144 -13.81 -11.11 -2.22
CA LEU A 144 -12.79 -10.96 -3.26
C LEU A 144 -13.24 -9.97 -4.33
N ALA A 145 -12.36 -9.06 -4.71
CA ALA A 145 -12.50 -8.26 -5.92
C ALA A 145 -12.34 -9.14 -7.19
N PRO A 146 -12.56 -8.61 -8.40
CA PRO A 146 -12.28 -9.36 -9.63
C PRO A 146 -10.84 -9.89 -9.67
N ARG A 147 -10.65 -11.07 -10.27
CA ARG A 147 -9.34 -11.70 -10.44
C ARG A 147 -8.31 -10.69 -10.97
N TRP A 148 -7.19 -10.60 -10.27
CA TRP A 148 -6.11 -9.69 -10.59
C TRP A 148 -5.12 -10.28 -11.57
N ALA A 149 -4.69 -11.50 -11.31
CA ALA A 149 -3.69 -12.22 -12.07
C ALA A 149 -3.93 -13.73 -11.97
N SER A 150 -3.25 -14.47 -12.81
CA SER A 150 -3.11 -15.90 -12.73
C SER A 150 -1.66 -16.27 -13.06
N PHE A 151 -1.14 -17.33 -12.46
CA PHE A 151 0.19 -17.85 -12.77
C PHE A 151 0.19 -19.38 -12.76
N ASN A 152 1.12 -19.96 -13.50
CA ASN A 152 1.37 -21.41 -13.44
C ASN A 152 2.14 -21.72 -12.17
N GLY A 153 1.58 -22.58 -11.32
CA GLY A 153 2.17 -23.02 -10.05
C GLY A 153 3.28 -24.06 -10.20
N ASP A 154 3.43 -24.67 -11.41
CA ASP A 154 4.47 -25.63 -11.71
C ASP A 154 5.85 -25.15 -11.22
N ASN A 155 6.56 -25.96 -10.43
CA ASN A 155 7.89 -25.66 -9.94
C ASN A 155 8.99 -26.44 -10.68
N GLU A 156 8.63 -27.21 -11.70
CA GLU A 156 9.57 -27.97 -12.52
C GLU A 156 10.14 -27.15 -13.71
N PRO A 157 11.44 -27.15 -13.91
CA PRO A 157 12.46 -27.68 -13.01
C PRO A 157 12.54 -26.88 -11.70
N GLU A 158 13.06 -27.45 -10.62
CA GLU A 158 13.15 -26.87 -9.26
C GLU A 158 13.59 -25.39 -9.22
N ASP A 159 14.33 -24.93 -10.25
CA ASP A 159 14.74 -23.53 -10.41
C ASP A 159 13.56 -22.58 -10.72
N ASN A 160 12.38 -23.09 -11.05
CA ASN A 160 11.20 -22.29 -11.42
C ASN A 160 10.24 -22.02 -10.23
N SER A 161 10.71 -22.22 -9.03
CA SER A 161 9.89 -22.02 -7.82
C SER A 161 9.49 -20.55 -7.57
N LEU A 162 10.27 -19.59 -8.06
CA LEU A 162 9.99 -18.15 -7.88
C LEU A 162 8.92 -17.67 -8.86
N LYS A 163 7.82 -17.16 -8.33
CA LYS A 163 6.75 -16.52 -9.10
C LYS A 163 6.76 -15.01 -8.84
N LEU A 164 6.65 -14.22 -9.91
CA LEU A 164 6.63 -12.77 -9.87
C LEU A 164 5.28 -12.26 -10.35
N ILE A 165 4.57 -11.57 -9.48
CA ILE A 165 3.22 -11.08 -9.73
C ILE A 165 3.22 -9.55 -9.68
N GLY A 166 2.85 -8.90 -10.78
CA GLY A 166 2.72 -7.44 -10.83
C GLY A 166 1.49 -6.99 -10.05
N VAL A 167 1.69 -6.18 -9.01
CA VAL A 167 0.61 -5.70 -8.12
C VAL A 167 0.56 -4.17 -8.02
N THR A 168 1.09 -3.47 -9.01
CA THR A 168 1.21 -2.00 -9.03
C THR A 168 -0.10 -1.29 -8.70
N GLY A 169 -1.19 -1.65 -9.38
CA GLY A 169 -2.49 -1.00 -9.16
C GLY A 169 -3.11 -1.32 -7.79
N LEU A 170 -2.80 -2.48 -7.19
CA LEU A 170 -3.24 -2.81 -5.83
C LEU A 170 -2.53 -1.93 -4.82
N VAL A 171 -1.21 -1.82 -4.92
CA VAL A 171 -0.43 -0.96 -4.01
C VAL A 171 -0.79 0.52 -4.20
N GLN A 172 -1.10 0.95 -5.44
CA GLN A 172 -1.63 2.30 -5.67
C GLN A 172 -2.96 2.53 -4.94
N ALA A 173 -3.89 1.59 -5.03
CA ALA A 173 -5.17 1.72 -4.32
C ALA A 173 -4.98 1.83 -2.79
N TRP A 174 -4.03 1.08 -2.23
CA TRP A 174 -3.69 1.20 -0.81
C TRP A 174 -3.03 2.55 -0.48
N ALA A 175 -2.13 3.05 -1.34
CA ALA A 175 -1.52 4.36 -1.17
C ALA A 175 -2.55 5.50 -1.27
N ASP A 176 -3.62 5.31 -2.05
CA ASP A 176 -4.76 6.23 -2.20
C ASP A 176 -5.79 6.09 -1.05
N GLY A 177 -5.52 5.27 -0.04
CA GLY A 177 -6.33 5.15 1.17
C GLY A 177 -7.34 3.99 1.17
N GLN A 178 -7.32 3.10 0.18
CA GLN A 178 -8.09 1.86 0.27
C GLN A 178 -7.51 0.93 1.34
N PRO A 179 -8.35 0.16 2.06
CA PRO A 179 -7.85 -0.81 3.03
C PRO A 179 -6.95 -1.85 2.37
N ASN A 180 -5.81 -2.13 2.99
CA ASN A 180 -4.94 -3.22 2.59
C ASN A 180 -5.37 -4.51 3.31
N TRP A 181 -6.13 -5.35 2.63
CA TRP A 181 -6.45 -6.71 3.08
C TRP A 181 -5.62 -7.76 2.33
N GLY A 182 -4.63 -7.33 1.53
CA GLY A 182 -3.73 -8.21 0.81
C GLY A 182 -4.37 -8.93 -0.37
N VAL A 183 -3.86 -10.12 -0.64
CA VAL A 183 -4.30 -10.99 -1.74
C VAL A 183 -4.61 -12.38 -1.23
N ALA A 184 -5.49 -13.07 -1.95
CA ALA A 184 -5.74 -14.48 -1.80
C ALA A 184 -5.27 -15.24 -3.05
N PHE A 185 -4.74 -16.43 -2.83
CA PHE A 185 -4.39 -17.41 -3.85
C PHE A 185 -5.44 -18.51 -3.82
N LEU A 186 -6.11 -18.70 -4.95
CA LEU A 186 -7.13 -19.71 -5.15
C LEU A 186 -6.73 -20.60 -6.32
N PRO A 187 -6.97 -21.91 -6.26
CA PRO A 187 -6.78 -22.79 -7.40
C PRO A 187 -7.75 -22.39 -8.53
N GLU A 188 -7.33 -22.55 -9.77
CA GLU A 188 -8.26 -22.51 -10.90
C GLU A 188 -9.05 -23.81 -10.91
N ILE A 189 -10.38 -23.72 -10.76
CA ILE A 189 -11.25 -24.90 -10.73
C ILE A 189 -11.38 -25.44 -12.15
N ILE A 190 -10.67 -26.52 -12.45
CA ILE A 190 -10.82 -27.30 -13.67
C ILE A 190 -11.32 -28.67 -13.28
N ASP A 191 -12.56 -29.01 -13.65
CA ASP A 191 -13.19 -30.28 -13.32
C ASP A 191 -12.28 -31.49 -13.62
N GLY A 192 -11.96 -32.26 -12.58
CA GLY A 192 -11.33 -33.60 -12.71
C GLY A 192 -9.80 -33.58 -12.51
N ASN A 193 -9.22 -32.54 -11.95
CA ASN A 193 -7.80 -32.44 -11.67
C ASN A 193 -7.52 -32.36 -10.18
N ASP A 194 -6.56 -33.16 -9.72
CA ASP A 194 -5.91 -33.01 -8.43
C ASP A 194 -4.69 -32.13 -8.66
N ASP A 195 -4.84 -30.82 -8.55
CA ASP A 195 -3.76 -29.87 -8.73
C ASP A 195 -3.70 -28.88 -7.58
N GLY A 196 -2.57 -28.81 -6.95
CA GLY A 196 -2.33 -27.89 -5.85
C GLY A 196 -0.87 -27.49 -5.80
N ILE A 197 -0.62 -26.41 -5.10
CA ILE A 197 0.74 -25.96 -4.79
C ILE A 197 0.90 -25.69 -3.31
N GLU A 198 2.12 -25.83 -2.82
CA GLU A 198 2.51 -25.36 -1.51
C GLU A 198 3.43 -24.15 -1.66
N ILE A 199 3.08 -23.02 -1.03
CA ILE A 199 3.87 -21.80 -1.07
C ILE A 199 4.57 -21.54 0.27
N ALA A 200 5.79 -21.01 0.20
CA ALA A 200 6.52 -20.54 1.38
C ALA A 200 5.79 -19.36 2.04
N THR A 201 5.74 -19.36 3.36
CA THR A 201 5.10 -18.33 4.19
C THR A 201 6.10 -17.38 4.82
N SER A 202 5.60 -16.45 5.63
CA SER A 202 6.40 -15.55 6.46
C SER A 202 7.25 -16.30 7.51
N GLU A 203 6.87 -17.53 7.91
CA GLU A 203 7.59 -18.41 8.85
C GLU A 203 8.56 -19.36 8.15
N TRP A 204 8.63 -19.39 6.82
CA TRP A 204 9.54 -20.29 6.10
C TRP A 204 10.98 -20.19 6.61
N GLY A 205 11.65 -21.34 6.78
CA GLY A 205 12.99 -21.38 7.39
C GLY A 205 14.05 -20.60 6.63
N THR A 206 13.94 -20.53 5.30
CA THR A 206 14.86 -19.78 4.45
C THR A 206 14.29 -18.39 4.16
N ILE A 207 14.82 -17.36 4.83
CA ILE A 207 14.32 -15.97 4.72
C ILE A 207 14.23 -15.53 3.24
N GLY A 208 15.23 -15.84 2.42
CA GLY A 208 15.27 -15.46 1.01
C GLY A 208 14.12 -16.00 0.15
N GLN A 209 13.40 -17.03 0.62
CA GLN A 209 12.27 -17.64 -0.06
C GLN A 209 10.90 -17.20 0.51
N ARG A 210 10.88 -16.46 1.62
CA ARG A 210 9.64 -15.89 2.16
C ARG A 210 9.02 -14.91 1.17
N PRO A 211 7.70 -14.71 1.20
CA PRO A 211 7.05 -13.71 0.36
C PRO A 211 7.70 -12.33 0.49
N LYS A 212 7.85 -11.64 -0.65
CA LYS A 212 8.44 -10.30 -0.69
C LYS A 212 7.63 -9.39 -1.58
N LEU A 213 7.35 -8.20 -1.11
CA LEU A 213 6.79 -7.11 -1.89
C LEU A 213 7.86 -6.06 -2.14
N THR A 214 8.17 -5.78 -3.41
CA THR A 214 9.08 -4.71 -3.82
C THR A 214 8.28 -3.61 -4.49
N VAL A 215 8.41 -2.38 -4.01
CA VAL A 215 7.64 -1.22 -4.49
C VAL A 215 8.59 -0.09 -4.87
N THR A 216 8.39 0.44 -6.07
CA THR A 216 9.03 1.66 -6.53
C THR A 216 7.97 2.77 -6.63
N PHE A 217 8.22 3.91 -6.00
CA PHE A 217 7.25 4.98 -5.86
C PHE A 217 7.88 6.36 -5.90
N ILE A 218 7.06 7.37 -6.13
CA ILE A 218 7.38 8.79 -5.99
C ILE A 218 6.53 9.31 -4.83
N PRO A 219 7.16 9.81 -3.74
CA PRO A 219 6.44 10.40 -2.61
C PRO A 219 5.57 11.59 -3.03
N PRO A 220 4.47 11.89 -2.31
CA PRO A 220 3.72 13.12 -2.54
C PRO A 220 4.60 14.34 -2.28
N VAL A 221 4.34 15.42 -3.01
CA VAL A 221 4.99 16.70 -2.74
C VAL A 221 4.47 17.19 -1.38
N PRO A 222 5.35 17.46 -0.38
CA PRO A 222 4.89 18.08 0.85
C PRO A 222 4.20 19.41 0.54
N PRO A 223 3.18 19.80 1.29
CA PRO A 223 2.64 21.14 1.19
C PRO A 223 3.79 22.15 1.40
N PRO A 224 3.78 23.29 0.71
CA PRO A 224 4.74 24.35 0.96
C PRO A 224 4.70 24.68 2.47
N PRO A 225 5.86 25.02 3.07
CA PRO A 225 5.87 25.46 4.45
C PRO A 225 4.89 26.65 4.60
N PRO A 226 4.17 26.76 5.73
CA PRO A 226 3.30 27.87 6.00
C PRO A 226 4.09 29.20 5.81
N VAL A 227 3.55 30.09 5.02
CA VAL A 227 4.12 31.43 4.86
C VAL A 227 3.75 32.23 6.10
N GLU A 228 4.75 32.76 6.77
CA GLU A 228 4.51 33.53 7.98
C GLU A 228 3.72 34.80 7.64
N GLY A 229 2.60 35.08 8.34
CA GLY A 229 1.71 36.20 8.04
C GLY A 229 0.62 35.90 7.00
N ASP A 230 0.64 34.73 6.37
CA ASP A 230 -0.42 34.24 5.49
C ASP A 230 -1.48 33.51 6.35
N PHE A 231 -2.51 34.28 6.74
CA PHE A 231 -3.57 33.78 7.62
C PHE A 231 -4.70 33.10 6.89
N ASN A 232 -4.81 33.29 5.57
CA ASN A 232 -5.83 32.65 4.75
C ASN A 232 -5.31 31.36 4.09
N GLY A 233 -3.98 31.10 4.11
CA GLY A 233 -3.34 29.89 3.60
C GLY A 233 -3.23 29.85 2.07
N ASP A 234 -3.27 30.99 1.37
CA ASP A 234 -3.18 31.05 -0.08
C ASP A 234 -1.73 31.12 -0.61
N GLY A 235 -0.75 31.26 0.28
CA GLY A 235 0.68 31.32 -0.02
C GLY A 235 1.22 32.72 -0.28
N VAL A 236 0.43 33.78 -0.09
CA VAL A 236 0.80 35.18 -0.30
C VAL A 236 0.39 35.99 0.92
N VAL A 237 1.23 36.93 1.38
CA VAL A 237 0.84 37.88 2.41
C VAL A 237 0.34 39.14 1.76
N ASP A 238 -0.98 39.38 1.76
CA ASP A 238 -1.61 40.47 1.05
C ASP A 238 -2.77 41.16 1.81
N GLY A 239 -3.62 41.85 1.06
CA GLY A 239 -4.76 42.58 1.62
C GLY A 239 -5.83 41.74 2.28
N ILE A 240 -5.87 40.41 2.01
CA ILE A 240 -6.81 39.49 2.63
C ILE A 240 -6.34 39.18 4.04
N ASP A 241 -5.04 38.90 4.25
CA ASP A 241 -4.46 38.64 5.56
C ASP A 241 -4.55 39.89 6.46
N LEU A 242 -4.25 41.04 5.87
CA LEU A 242 -4.46 42.31 6.55
C LEU A 242 -5.93 42.50 6.98
N GLY A 243 -6.87 42.10 6.12
CA GLY A 243 -8.30 42.16 6.42
C GLY A 243 -8.69 41.26 7.59
N LEU A 244 -8.07 40.09 7.74
CA LEU A 244 -8.27 39.16 8.86
C LEU A 244 -7.79 39.79 10.19
N ILE A 245 -6.59 40.39 10.21
CA ILE A 245 -6.05 41.11 11.38
C ILE A 245 -6.96 42.28 11.75
N LEU A 246 -7.38 43.10 10.77
CA LEU A 246 -8.26 44.23 11.01
C LEU A 246 -9.66 43.80 11.50
N GLY A 247 -10.16 42.66 11.00
CA GLY A 247 -11.43 42.07 11.44
C GLY A 247 -11.41 41.55 12.88
N ALA A 248 -10.24 41.11 13.34
CA ALA A 248 -10.01 40.66 14.70
C ALA A 248 -9.48 41.73 15.67
N TRP A 249 -9.36 42.99 15.20
CA TRP A 249 -8.77 44.07 15.96
C TRP A 249 -9.41 44.31 17.34
N GLY A 250 -8.58 44.36 18.37
CA GLY A 250 -9.03 44.57 19.74
C GLY A 250 -9.62 43.30 20.41
N THR A 251 -9.59 42.17 19.75
CA THR A 251 -10.05 40.88 20.30
C THR A 251 -8.88 40.02 20.75
N ASN A 252 -9.17 39.00 21.55
CA ASN A 252 -8.22 37.96 21.92
C ASN A 252 -8.51 36.70 21.08
N VAL A 253 -8.09 36.72 19.81
CA VAL A 253 -8.13 35.54 18.93
C VAL A 253 -6.72 34.97 18.88
N PRO A 254 -6.45 33.82 19.51
CA PRO A 254 -5.09 33.29 19.64
C PRO A 254 -4.39 33.01 18.30
N GLU A 255 -5.14 32.75 17.26
CA GLU A 255 -4.65 32.51 15.90
C GLU A 255 -4.00 33.77 15.29
N TYR A 256 -4.47 34.97 15.68
CA TYR A 256 -3.99 36.26 15.18
C TYR A 256 -3.18 37.04 16.20
N ASP A 257 -3.11 36.61 17.46
CA ASP A 257 -2.31 37.23 18.53
C ASP A 257 -0.89 36.66 18.50
N LEU A 258 -0.05 37.25 17.65
CA LEU A 258 1.30 36.69 17.38
C LEU A 258 2.29 36.92 18.53
N ASN A 259 2.10 38.00 19.29
CA ASN A 259 2.97 38.33 20.41
C ASN A 259 2.45 37.75 21.75
N ASN A 260 1.24 37.13 21.75
CA ASN A 260 0.56 36.56 22.91
C ASN A 260 0.33 37.59 24.04
N ASP A 261 0.04 38.87 23.71
CA ASP A 261 -0.28 39.90 24.70
C ASP A 261 -1.77 39.95 25.06
N GLY A 262 -2.59 39.12 24.42
CA GLY A 262 -4.02 38.96 24.63
C GLY A 262 -4.86 39.91 23.79
N VAL A 263 -4.30 40.65 22.84
CA VAL A 263 -5.01 41.58 21.99
C VAL A 263 -4.42 41.62 20.58
N VAL A 264 -5.21 41.30 19.59
CA VAL A 264 -4.84 41.55 18.17
C VAL A 264 -4.79 43.04 17.90
N GLY A 265 -3.61 43.61 17.60
CA GLY A 265 -3.40 45.03 17.59
C GLY A 265 -2.31 45.52 16.63
N GLY A 266 -1.65 46.59 17.08
CA GLY A 266 -0.65 47.30 16.26
C GLY A 266 0.58 46.46 15.93
N TYR A 267 0.91 45.48 16.76
CA TYR A 267 2.04 44.56 16.53
C TYR A 267 1.76 43.67 15.32
N GLU A 268 0.61 43.01 15.30
CA GLU A 268 0.20 42.11 14.23
C GLU A 268 0.02 42.84 12.91
N LEU A 269 -0.57 44.04 12.95
CA LEU A 269 -0.68 44.90 11.79
C LEU A 269 0.71 45.21 11.20
N ALA A 270 1.64 45.64 12.05
CA ALA A 270 3.00 45.97 11.60
C ALA A 270 3.74 44.74 11.05
N TYR A 271 3.49 43.56 11.65
CA TYR A 271 4.07 42.29 11.25
C TYR A 271 3.61 41.89 9.84
N VAL A 272 2.31 41.87 9.58
CA VAL A 272 1.76 41.55 8.25
C VAL A 272 2.26 42.52 7.19
N LEU A 273 2.26 43.81 7.50
CA LEU A 273 2.77 44.83 6.57
C LEU A 273 4.26 44.69 6.27
N GLY A 274 5.03 44.14 7.24
CA GLY A 274 6.46 43.88 7.06
C GLY A 274 6.77 42.66 6.16
N LEU A 275 5.81 41.73 6.03
CA LEU A 275 5.91 40.53 5.23
C LEU A 275 5.19 40.63 3.87
N TRP A 276 4.64 41.79 3.57
CA TRP A 276 3.86 42.05 2.34
C TRP A 276 4.62 41.66 1.07
N THR A 277 4.03 40.79 0.23
CA THR A 277 4.66 40.25 -1.00
C THR A 277 4.00 40.75 -2.28
#